data_52e90d86e98fd8950b28bae01bea4700
#
_entry.id   52e90d86e98fd8950b28bae01bea4700
#
_cell.length_a   1.000
_cell.length_b   1.000
_cell.length_c   1.000
_cell.angle_alpha   90.00
_cell.angle_beta   90.00
_cell.angle_gamma   90.00
#
_symmetry.space_group_name_H-M   'P 1'
#
loop_
_entity.id
_entity.type
_entity.pdbx_description
1 polymer ?
#
loop_
_entity_poly.entity_id
_entity_poly.type
_entity_poly.pdbx_seq_one_letter_code
_entity_poly.pdbx_strand_id
1 'polypeptide(L)'
;GAALEMKFKEKLDNIESLMKSIEPYEIARTEKIRQRLVESLSSIPEVEYDRGRLEQEMIFYIEKLDINEEKQRLTHHLDYFRETIDSEYGQGKKLGFIAQEMGREINTTGSKSNQAEMQNIVVMMKDELEQIKEQVLNVL
;
A
#
# COMPACT_ATOMS: atom_id res chain seq x y z
N GLY A 1 -9.69 15.56 22.47
CA GLY A 1 -8.82 15.40 23.66
C GLY A 1 -7.82 14.28 23.52
N ALA A 2 -7.18 13.96 24.60
CA ALA A 2 -6.14 12.92 24.65
C ALA A 2 -6.61 11.56 24.18
N ALA A 3 -7.86 11.18 24.51
CA ALA A 3 -8.44 9.90 24.07
C ALA A 3 -8.60 9.82 22.56
N LEU A 4 -8.99 10.93 21.93
CA LEU A 4 -9.13 11.00 20.47
C LEU A 4 -7.77 10.95 19.77
N GLU A 5 -6.77 11.65 20.31
CA GLU A 5 -5.39 11.60 19.80
C GLU A 5 -4.82 10.19 19.85
N MET A 6 -5.03 9.49 20.96
CA MET A 6 -4.59 8.10 21.11
C MET A 6 -5.24 7.19 20.08
N LYS A 7 -6.53 7.41 19.80
CA LYS A 7 -7.28 6.64 18.82
C LYS A 7 -6.73 6.85 17.40
N PHE A 8 -6.46 8.10 17.04
CA PHE A 8 -5.82 8.41 15.76
C PHE A 8 -4.46 7.74 15.65
N LYS A 9 -3.61 7.88 16.66
CA LYS A 9 -2.26 7.30 16.66
C LYS A 9 -2.29 5.78 16.52
N GLU A 10 -3.23 5.12 17.22
CA GLU A 10 -3.44 3.68 17.09
C GLU A 10 -3.78 3.28 15.65
N LYS A 11 -4.73 3.97 15.03
CA LYS A 11 -5.17 3.66 13.66
C LYS A 11 -4.06 3.93 12.63
N LEU A 12 -3.31 5.01 12.81
CA LEU A 12 -2.17 5.33 11.95
C LEU A 12 -1.08 4.27 12.07
N ASP A 13 -0.77 3.83 13.27
CA ASP A 13 0.20 2.77 13.51
C ASP A 13 -0.26 1.45 12.89
N ASN A 14 -1.54 1.14 12.95
CA ASN A 14 -2.12 -0.05 12.33
C ASN A 14 -1.95 -0.01 10.80
N ILE A 15 -2.22 1.12 10.18
CA ILE A 15 -2.04 1.29 8.73
C ILE A 15 -0.56 1.11 8.35
N GLU A 16 0.35 1.70 9.12
CA GLU A 16 1.78 1.57 8.88
C GLU A 16 2.26 0.13 8.97
N SER A 17 1.84 -0.58 10.01
CA SER A 17 2.12 -2.00 10.20
C SER A 17 1.57 -2.85 9.07
N LEU A 18 0.34 -2.59 8.65
CA LEU A 18 -0.29 -3.30 7.54
C LEU A 18 0.48 -3.11 6.25
N MET A 19 0.88 -1.87 5.93
CA MET A 19 1.68 -1.59 4.73
C MET A 19 3.00 -2.37 4.76
N LYS A 20 3.69 -2.39 5.88
CA LYS A 20 4.93 -3.15 6.04
C LYS A 20 4.73 -4.65 5.86
N SER A 21 3.58 -5.17 6.27
CA SER A 21 3.26 -6.59 6.17
C SER A 21 3.03 -7.09 4.74
N ILE A 22 2.94 -6.20 3.77
CA ILE A 22 2.78 -6.56 2.36
C ILE A 22 4.07 -7.16 1.78
N GLU A 23 5.24 -6.75 2.25
CA GLU A 23 6.53 -7.07 1.63
C GLU A 23 6.77 -8.57 1.36
N PRO A 24 6.52 -9.50 2.30
CA PRO A 24 6.73 -10.92 2.02
C PRO A 24 5.89 -11.44 0.83
N TYR A 25 4.69 -10.90 0.68
CA TYR A 25 3.80 -11.29 -0.41
C TYR A 25 4.22 -10.68 -1.74
N GLU A 26 4.82 -9.49 -1.75
CA GLU A 26 5.44 -8.91 -2.94
C GLU A 26 6.57 -9.79 -3.46
N ILE A 27 7.44 -10.24 -2.56
CA ILE A 27 8.56 -11.11 -2.88
C ILE A 27 8.06 -12.44 -3.45
N ALA A 28 7.11 -13.07 -2.76
CA ALA A 28 6.52 -14.33 -3.20
C ALA A 28 5.82 -14.19 -4.56
N ARG A 29 5.12 -13.08 -4.78
CA ARG A 29 4.46 -12.79 -6.05
C ARG A 29 5.46 -12.67 -7.19
N THR A 30 6.56 -11.95 -7.00
CA THR A 30 7.62 -11.80 -7.99
C THR A 30 8.18 -13.16 -8.40
N GLU A 31 8.46 -14.02 -7.43
CA GLU A 31 8.97 -15.36 -7.67
C GLU A 31 7.96 -16.22 -8.44
N LYS A 32 6.68 -16.12 -8.09
CA LYS A 32 5.62 -16.84 -8.78
C LYS A 32 5.47 -16.38 -10.24
N ILE A 33 5.60 -15.11 -10.51
CA ILE A 33 5.58 -14.57 -11.87
C ILE A 33 6.75 -15.13 -12.67
N ARG A 34 7.95 -15.15 -12.09
CA ARG A 34 9.14 -15.72 -12.73
C ARG A 34 8.92 -17.18 -13.10
N GLN A 35 8.42 -17.98 -12.18
CA GLN A 35 8.14 -19.40 -12.42
C GLN A 35 7.14 -19.60 -13.56
N ARG A 36 6.06 -18.83 -13.60
CA ARG A 36 5.04 -18.89 -14.66
C ARG A 36 5.63 -18.55 -16.03
N LEU A 37 6.47 -17.53 -16.10
CA LEU A 37 7.12 -17.13 -17.35
C LEU A 37 8.06 -18.22 -17.86
N VAL A 38 8.87 -18.81 -16.96
CA VAL A 38 9.77 -19.91 -17.31
C VAL A 38 8.99 -21.11 -17.81
N GLU A 39 7.92 -21.51 -17.11
CA GLU A 39 7.06 -22.63 -17.52
C GLU A 39 6.42 -22.38 -18.88
N SER A 40 5.90 -21.17 -19.12
CA SER A 40 5.29 -20.81 -20.40
C SER A 40 6.28 -20.89 -21.55
N LEU A 41 7.49 -20.39 -21.36
CA LEU A 41 8.54 -20.42 -22.38
C LEU A 41 9.05 -21.84 -22.63
N SER A 42 9.17 -22.65 -21.58
CA SER A 42 9.65 -24.04 -21.68
C SER A 42 8.62 -24.99 -22.32
N SER A 43 7.35 -24.60 -22.32
CA SER A 43 6.29 -25.41 -22.92
C SER A 43 6.23 -25.33 -24.46
N ILE A 44 7.00 -24.44 -25.07
CA ILE A 44 7.08 -24.28 -26.53
C ILE A 44 8.23 -25.17 -27.04
N PRO A 45 7.95 -26.31 -27.73
CA PRO A 45 8.95 -27.35 -27.97
C PRO A 45 10.08 -26.98 -28.92
N GLU A 46 9.96 -25.93 -29.72
CA GLU A 46 10.90 -25.55 -30.77
C GLU A 46 11.66 -24.26 -30.50
N VAL A 47 11.45 -23.66 -29.30
CA VAL A 47 12.07 -22.39 -28.96
C VAL A 47 12.87 -22.53 -27.68
N GLU A 48 14.21 -22.39 -27.79
CA GLU A 48 15.02 -22.15 -26.62
C GLU A 48 14.64 -20.80 -26.04
N TYR A 49 14.26 -20.77 -24.75
CA TYR A 49 13.92 -19.49 -24.15
C TYR A 49 15.17 -18.63 -23.96
N ASP A 50 15.06 -17.37 -24.35
CA ASP A 50 16.10 -16.38 -24.22
C ASP A 50 16.04 -15.77 -22.80
N ARG A 51 17.11 -15.92 -22.02
CA ARG A 51 17.22 -15.34 -20.67
C ARG A 51 17.11 -13.83 -20.69
N GLY A 52 17.63 -13.18 -21.73
CA GLY A 52 17.51 -11.73 -21.89
C GLY A 52 16.06 -11.29 -22.01
N ARG A 53 15.27 -12.04 -22.76
CA ARG A 53 13.84 -11.78 -22.91
C ARG A 53 13.09 -12.03 -21.63
N LEU A 54 13.42 -13.08 -20.88
CA LEU A 54 12.84 -13.37 -19.58
C LEU A 54 13.08 -12.20 -18.62
N GLU A 55 14.30 -11.70 -18.55
CA GLU A 55 14.64 -10.58 -17.66
C GLU A 55 13.91 -9.29 -18.09
N GLN A 56 13.76 -9.03 -19.38
CA GLN A 56 12.97 -7.90 -19.89
C GLN A 56 11.51 -7.98 -19.46
N GLU A 57 10.89 -9.15 -19.59
CA GLU A 57 9.51 -9.36 -19.14
C GLU A 57 9.39 -9.21 -17.63
N MET A 58 10.36 -9.68 -16.86
CA MET A 58 10.39 -9.51 -15.40
C MET A 58 10.47 -8.05 -15.01
N ILE A 59 11.32 -7.26 -15.67
CA ILE A 59 11.43 -5.82 -15.42
C ILE A 59 10.08 -5.14 -15.68
N PHE A 60 9.40 -5.49 -16.77
CA PHE A 60 8.09 -4.94 -17.09
C PHE A 60 7.08 -5.19 -15.93
N TYR A 61 6.99 -6.41 -15.44
CA TYR A 61 6.08 -6.74 -14.34
C TYR A 61 6.48 -6.09 -13.03
N ILE A 62 7.77 -6.05 -12.71
CA ILE A 62 8.28 -5.41 -11.50
C ILE A 62 7.93 -3.92 -11.52
N GLU A 63 8.18 -3.22 -12.60
CA GLU A 63 7.84 -1.80 -12.73
C GLU A 63 6.34 -1.54 -12.66
N LYS A 64 5.55 -2.36 -13.34
CA LYS A 64 4.10 -2.23 -13.37
C LYS A 64 3.45 -2.42 -12.00
N LEU A 65 3.99 -3.34 -11.19
CA LEU A 65 3.41 -3.74 -9.91
C LEU A 65 4.12 -3.14 -8.70
N ASP A 66 5.18 -2.35 -8.93
CA ASP A 66 5.93 -1.72 -7.86
C ASP A 66 5.08 -0.72 -7.09
N ILE A 67 5.14 -0.79 -5.76
CA ILE A 67 4.41 0.10 -4.86
C ILE A 67 5.35 0.94 -3.97
N ASN A 68 6.61 1.07 -4.34
CA ASN A 68 7.56 1.83 -3.53
C ASN A 68 7.18 3.31 -3.40
N GLU A 69 6.67 3.92 -4.45
CA GLU A 69 6.17 5.30 -4.39
C GLU A 69 4.99 5.42 -3.43
N GLU A 70 4.04 4.48 -3.50
CA GLU A 70 2.87 4.46 -2.63
C GLU A 70 3.27 4.28 -1.17
N LYS A 71 4.25 3.41 -0.89
CA LYS A 71 4.80 3.24 0.47
C LYS A 71 5.41 4.51 1.01
N GLN A 72 6.22 5.19 0.20
CA GLN A 72 6.87 6.44 0.58
C GLN A 72 5.85 7.55 0.82
N ARG A 73 4.91 7.72 -0.09
CA ARG A 73 3.87 8.75 0.04
C ARG A 73 2.95 8.49 1.22
N LEU A 74 2.56 7.23 1.42
CA LEU A 74 1.74 6.89 2.57
C LEU A 74 2.46 7.16 3.89
N THR A 75 3.73 6.77 4.00
CA THR A 75 4.55 7.06 5.19
C THR A 75 4.62 8.56 5.45
N HIS A 76 4.82 9.36 4.41
CA HIS A 76 4.84 10.81 4.51
C HIS A 76 3.50 11.36 5.02
N HIS A 77 2.38 10.86 4.49
CA HIS A 77 1.05 11.29 4.93
C HIS A 77 0.75 10.86 6.37
N LEU A 78 1.17 9.67 6.77
CA LEU A 78 1.03 9.20 8.15
C LEU A 78 1.77 10.11 9.12
N ASP A 79 3.00 10.46 8.80
CA ASP A 79 3.82 11.36 9.62
C ASP A 79 3.23 12.75 9.67
N TYR A 80 2.76 13.26 8.55
CA TYR A 80 2.10 14.56 8.47
C TYR A 80 0.82 14.58 9.31
N PHE A 81 0.04 13.52 9.27
CA PHE A 81 -1.16 13.39 10.10
C PHE A 81 -0.79 13.43 11.59
N ARG A 82 0.24 12.69 11.99
CA ARG A 82 0.73 12.67 13.37
C ARG A 82 1.17 14.06 13.84
N GLU A 83 1.93 14.77 13.01
CA GLU A 83 2.36 16.15 13.31
C GLU A 83 1.18 17.11 13.43
N THR A 84 0.20 16.94 12.56
CA THR A 84 -0.99 17.82 12.53
C THR A 84 -1.87 17.62 13.76
N ILE A 85 -1.99 16.40 14.28
CA ILE A 85 -2.72 16.14 15.54
C ILE A 85 -2.12 16.94 16.69
N ASP A 86 -0.81 17.04 16.75
CA ASP A 86 -0.09 17.67 17.85
C ASP A 86 -0.07 19.20 17.73
N SER A 87 -0.51 19.78 16.62
CA SER A 87 -0.55 21.22 16.43
C SER A 87 -1.89 21.81 16.88
N GLU A 88 -1.91 23.15 17.08
CA GLU A 88 -3.09 23.84 17.62
C GLU A 88 -4.17 24.12 16.56
N TYR A 89 -5.39 24.24 16.97
CA TYR A 89 -6.64 24.72 16.33
C TYR A 89 -6.86 24.59 14.80
N GLY A 90 -8.10 24.29 14.42
CA GLY A 90 -8.56 24.30 13.03
C GLY A 90 -8.08 23.12 12.20
N GLN A 91 -7.72 22.03 12.85
CA GLN A 91 -7.01 20.91 12.20
C GLN A 91 -7.94 19.90 11.50
N GLY A 92 -9.23 19.91 11.81
CA GLY A 92 -10.17 18.93 11.26
C GLY A 92 -10.18 18.90 9.74
N LYS A 93 -10.21 20.08 9.10
CA LYS A 93 -10.17 20.21 7.65
C LYS A 93 -8.86 19.65 7.06
N LYS A 94 -7.75 19.99 7.68
CA LYS A 94 -6.42 19.54 7.28
C LYS A 94 -6.27 18.03 7.44
N LEU A 95 -6.72 17.49 8.58
CA LEU A 95 -6.73 16.04 8.81
C LEU A 95 -7.59 15.32 7.76
N GLY A 96 -8.73 15.90 7.37
CA GLY A 96 -9.58 15.37 6.32
C GLY A 96 -8.87 15.27 4.97
N PHE A 97 -8.12 16.30 4.58
CA PHE A 97 -7.33 16.29 3.36
C PHE A 97 -6.23 15.22 3.40
N ILE A 98 -5.52 15.11 4.53
CA ILE A 98 -4.47 14.11 4.69
C ILE A 98 -5.06 12.69 4.59
N ALA A 99 -6.18 12.45 5.26
CA ALA A 99 -6.87 11.16 5.19
C ALA A 99 -7.28 10.81 3.75
N GLN A 100 -7.74 11.80 2.98
CA GLN A 100 -8.09 11.62 1.58
C GLN A 100 -6.87 11.21 0.74
N GLU A 101 -5.72 11.86 0.95
CA GLU A 101 -4.48 11.53 0.25
C GLU A 101 -3.97 10.14 0.66
N MET A 102 -4.11 9.77 1.92
CA MET A 102 -3.82 8.40 2.37
C MET A 102 -4.68 7.38 1.61
N GLY A 103 -5.95 7.67 1.44
CA GLY A 103 -6.88 6.84 0.68
C GLY A 103 -6.46 6.65 -0.75
N ARG A 104 -5.93 7.69 -1.38
CA ARG A 104 -5.40 7.62 -2.74
C ARG A 104 -4.25 6.62 -2.84
N GLU A 105 -3.30 6.69 -1.91
CA GLU A 105 -2.15 5.77 -1.90
C GLU A 105 -2.57 4.32 -1.61
N ILE A 106 -3.51 4.12 -0.70
CA ILE A 106 -4.06 2.80 -0.39
C ILE A 106 -4.80 2.21 -1.60
N ASN A 107 -5.59 3.02 -2.30
CA ASN A 107 -6.30 2.59 -3.50
C ASN A 107 -5.34 2.19 -4.62
N THR A 108 -4.30 2.98 -4.85
CA THR A 108 -3.29 2.66 -5.87
C THR A 108 -2.53 1.39 -5.49
N THR A 109 -2.18 1.23 -4.23
CA THR A 109 -1.59 -0.02 -3.72
C THR A 109 -2.50 -1.21 -4.01
N GLY A 110 -3.80 -1.06 -3.78
CA GLY A 110 -4.80 -2.09 -4.07
C GLY A 110 -4.84 -2.48 -5.54
N SER A 111 -4.79 -1.50 -6.44
CA SER A 111 -4.83 -1.77 -7.88
C SER A 111 -3.58 -2.50 -8.40
N LYS A 112 -2.47 -2.40 -7.67
CA LYS A 112 -1.21 -3.10 -7.97
C LYS A 112 -1.04 -4.41 -7.20
N SER A 113 -1.98 -4.75 -6.32
CA SER A 113 -1.91 -5.92 -5.43
C SER A 113 -2.77 -7.06 -5.98
N ASN A 114 -2.22 -7.80 -6.95
CA ASN A 114 -2.93 -8.87 -7.66
C ASN A 114 -2.76 -10.24 -6.99
N GLN A 115 -2.77 -10.29 -5.68
CA GLN A 115 -2.56 -11.50 -4.89
C GLN A 115 -3.47 -11.44 -3.66
N ALA A 116 -4.07 -12.59 -3.27
CA ALA A 116 -5.15 -12.63 -2.29
C ALA A 116 -4.78 -12.02 -0.93
N GLU A 117 -3.62 -12.38 -0.39
CA GLU A 117 -3.17 -11.88 0.91
C GLU A 117 -2.89 -10.38 0.87
N MET A 118 -2.33 -9.89 -0.24
CA MET A 118 -2.12 -8.45 -0.43
C MET A 118 -3.45 -7.70 -0.48
N GLN A 119 -4.44 -8.24 -1.18
CA GLN A 119 -5.79 -7.65 -1.22
C GLN A 119 -6.43 -7.61 0.16
N ASN A 120 -6.27 -8.67 0.95
CA ASN A 120 -6.78 -8.68 2.32
C ASN A 120 -6.15 -7.60 3.18
N ILE A 121 -4.85 -7.40 3.05
CA ILE A 121 -4.13 -6.34 3.77
C ILE A 121 -4.66 -4.96 3.36
N VAL A 122 -4.84 -4.73 2.05
CA VAL A 122 -5.37 -3.47 1.54
C VAL A 122 -6.78 -3.20 2.07
N VAL A 123 -7.63 -4.22 2.13
CA VAL A 123 -8.98 -4.09 2.70
C VAL A 123 -8.91 -3.67 4.17
N MET A 124 -8.01 -4.28 4.94
CA MET A 124 -7.82 -3.90 6.35
C MET A 124 -7.32 -2.46 6.49
N MET A 125 -6.42 -2.03 5.60
CA MET A 125 -5.94 -0.64 5.58
C MET A 125 -7.09 0.34 5.30
N LYS A 126 -7.94 0.02 4.33
CA LYS A 126 -9.12 0.83 4.02
C LYS A 126 -10.07 0.93 5.20
N ASP A 127 -10.28 -0.16 5.92
CA ASP A 127 -11.13 -0.18 7.10
C ASP A 127 -10.57 0.72 8.21
N GLU A 128 -9.29 0.63 8.50
CA GLU A 128 -8.62 1.51 9.45
C GLU A 128 -8.76 2.99 9.03
N LEU A 129 -8.59 3.28 7.74
CA LEU A 129 -8.72 4.64 7.22
C LEU A 129 -10.16 5.16 7.37
N GLU A 130 -11.17 4.34 7.12
CA GLU A 130 -12.56 4.76 7.30
C GLU A 130 -12.84 5.12 8.75
N GLN A 131 -12.26 4.40 9.70
CA GLN A 131 -12.38 4.72 11.12
C GLN A 131 -11.70 6.06 11.45
N ILE A 132 -10.55 6.35 10.82
CA ILE A 132 -9.90 7.66 10.94
C ILE A 132 -10.83 8.76 10.42
N LYS A 133 -11.41 8.57 9.23
CA LYS A 133 -12.31 9.57 8.63
C LYS A 133 -13.52 9.85 9.52
N GLU A 134 -14.09 8.81 10.12
CA GLU A 134 -15.20 8.97 11.08
C GLU A 134 -14.78 9.83 12.27
N GLN A 135 -13.59 9.60 12.83
CA GLN A 135 -13.08 10.37 13.95
C GLN A 135 -12.75 11.82 13.55
N VAL A 136 -12.32 12.06 12.32
CA VAL A 136 -12.05 13.41 11.81
C VAL A 136 -13.33 14.25 11.86
N LEU A 137 -14.49 13.66 11.57
CA LEU A 137 -15.77 14.36 11.65
C LEU A 137 -16.07 14.86 13.07
N ASN A 138 -15.53 14.21 14.10
CA ASN A 138 -15.70 14.61 15.49
C ASN A 138 -14.80 15.80 15.88
N VAL A 139 -13.82 16.16 15.05
CA VAL A 139 -12.90 17.28 15.26
C VAL A 139 -13.42 18.55 14.59
N LEU A 140 -14.23 18.39 13.58
CA LEU A 140 -14.81 19.51 12.80
C LEU A 140 -15.79 20.35 13.61
#